data_fd3515e6af56b5286061ab858f616370
#
_entry.id   fd3515e6af56b5286061ab858f616370
#
_cell.length_a   1.000
_cell.length_b   1.000
_cell.length_c   1.000
_cell.angle_alpha   90.00
_cell.angle_beta   90.00
_cell.angle_gamma   90.00
#
_symmetry.space_group_name_H-M   'P 1'
#
loop_
_entity.id
_entity.type
_entity.pdbx_description
1 polymer ?
#
loop_
_entity_poly.entity_id
_entity_poly.type
_entity_poly.pdbx_seq_one_letter_code
_entity_poly.pdbx_strand_id
1 'polypeptide(L)'
;MSKESNTLNQQAAKPSRSVLFGAAFLMATSAIGPGFLTQTSKFTAQFGAALSLIIVLAIIMDITAQMNIWSVVSVSGMRAQDVANKLLPGLGVVIAILVAIGGLAFNVGNVGGVALGFNAMFGLNEKIGAVVAGCLGIIIFVNKNAKTIMDKVATVLAAVILLTV
;
A
#
# COMPACT_ATOMS: atom_id res chain seq x y z
N MET A 1 -21.41 24.49 -23.83
CA MET A 1 -20.04 24.43 -24.35
C MET A 1 -18.95 24.97 -23.39
N SER A 2 -19.25 25.92 -22.50
CA SER A 2 -18.23 26.53 -21.61
C SER A 2 -17.85 25.70 -20.38
N LYS A 3 -18.68 24.78 -19.86
CA LYS A 3 -18.39 23.95 -18.70
C LYS A 3 -17.55 22.69 -19.02
N GLU A 4 -17.69 22.15 -20.21
CA GLU A 4 -16.94 20.99 -20.67
C GLU A 4 -15.47 21.33 -20.99
N SER A 5 -15.20 22.50 -21.53
CA SER A 5 -13.83 22.95 -21.78
C SER A 5 -13.05 23.23 -20.50
N ASN A 6 -13.72 23.62 -19.42
CA ASN A 6 -13.08 23.82 -18.12
C ASN A 6 -12.71 22.50 -17.40
N THR A 7 -13.49 21.43 -17.58
CA THR A 7 -13.18 20.12 -17.01
C THR A 7 -12.02 19.43 -17.75
N LEU A 8 -11.92 19.61 -19.06
CA LEU A 8 -10.80 19.09 -19.84
C LEU A 8 -9.48 19.82 -19.55
N ASN A 9 -9.52 21.12 -19.27
CA ASN A 9 -8.33 21.89 -18.88
C ASN A 9 -7.85 21.58 -17.43
N GLN A 10 -8.74 21.16 -16.53
CA GLN A 10 -8.34 20.73 -15.20
C GLN A 10 -7.64 19.35 -15.20
N GLN A 11 -7.92 18.50 -16.18
CA GLN A 11 -7.23 17.21 -16.35
C GLN A 11 -5.82 17.33 -16.96
N ALA A 12 -5.51 18.45 -17.59
CA ALA A 12 -4.21 18.68 -18.23
C ALA A 12 -3.22 19.48 -17.37
N ALA A 13 -3.62 19.94 -16.19
CA ALA A 13 -2.71 20.62 -15.27
C ALA A 13 -1.70 19.62 -14.71
N LYS A 14 -0.41 19.80 -15.03
CA LYS A 14 0.67 18.99 -14.42
C LYS A 14 0.54 19.08 -12.90
N PRO A 15 0.49 17.92 -12.18
CA PRO A 15 0.38 17.94 -10.74
C PRO A 15 1.55 18.72 -10.14
N SER A 16 1.27 19.57 -9.16
CA SER A 16 2.33 20.32 -8.48
C SER A 16 3.29 19.35 -7.80
N ARG A 17 4.55 19.72 -7.69
CA ARG A 17 5.57 18.88 -7.01
C ARG A 17 5.15 18.49 -5.60
N SER A 18 4.46 19.38 -4.89
CA SER A 18 3.90 19.10 -3.57
C SER A 18 2.88 17.95 -3.57
N VAL A 19 2.01 17.89 -4.58
CA VAL A 19 1.02 16.79 -4.72
C VAL A 19 1.73 15.47 -5.04
N LEU A 20 2.76 15.49 -5.87
CA LEU A 20 3.55 14.29 -6.19
C LEU A 20 4.30 13.76 -4.96
N PHE A 21 4.93 14.66 -4.19
CA PHE A 21 5.58 14.28 -2.95
C PHE A 21 4.57 13.74 -1.93
N GLY A 22 3.43 14.40 -1.75
CA GLY A 22 2.36 13.90 -0.87
C GLY A 22 1.87 12.51 -1.26
N ALA A 23 1.66 12.25 -2.54
CA ALA A 23 1.28 10.92 -3.03
C ALA A 23 2.38 9.88 -2.80
N ALA A 24 3.66 10.24 -3.06
CA ALA A 24 4.79 9.35 -2.81
C ALA A 24 4.93 9.01 -1.31
N PHE A 25 4.76 9.99 -0.42
CA PHE A 25 4.75 9.77 1.03
C PHE A 25 3.62 8.83 1.48
N LEU A 26 2.40 9.03 0.98
CA LEU A 26 1.26 8.16 1.28
C LEU A 26 1.50 6.73 0.79
N MET A 27 2.06 6.56 -0.39
CA MET A 27 2.41 5.23 -0.92
C MET A 27 3.49 4.56 -0.10
N ALA A 28 4.58 5.28 0.25
CA ALA A 28 5.64 4.75 1.09
C ALA A 28 5.12 4.31 2.47
N THR A 29 4.26 5.13 3.10
CA THR A 29 3.67 4.81 4.40
C THR A 29 2.75 3.60 4.34
N SER A 30 1.98 3.44 3.26
CA SER A 30 1.11 2.27 3.09
C SER A 30 1.92 0.98 2.90
N ALA A 31 3.15 1.07 2.38
CA ALA A 31 4.04 -0.07 2.21
C ALA A 31 4.76 -0.46 3.52
N ILE A 32 5.08 0.52 4.38
CA ILE A 32 5.73 0.29 5.68
C ILE A 32 4.66 -0.01 6.73
N GLY A 33 4.04 -1.16 6.63
CA GLY A 33 3.05 -1.63 7.62
C GLY A 33 3.68 -2.47 8.73
N PRO A 34 2.90 -2.78 9.79
CA PRO A 34 3.36 -3.64 10.89
C PRO A 34 3.88 -5.00 10.42
N GLY A 35 3.29 -5.57 9.37
CA GLY A 35 3.74 -6.81 8.74
C GLY A 35 5.14 -6.70 8.15
N PHE A 36 5.47 -5.57 7.53
CA PHE A 36 6.82 -5.31 7.00
C PHE A 36 7.87 -5.33 8.12
N LEU A 37 7.64 -4.59 9.20
CA LEU A 37 8.59 -4.52 10.32
C LEU A 37 8.83 -5.90 10.95
N THR A 38 7.76 -6.66 11.17
CA THR A 38 7.86 -8.00 11.77
C THR A 38 8.59 -8.99 10.87
N GLN A 39 8.27 -9.00 9.58
CA GLN A 39 8.91 -9.90 8.62
C GLN A 39 10.37 -9.53 8.41
N THR A 40 10.68 -8.25 8.26
CA THR A 40 12.05 -7.78 8.09
C THR A 40 12.92 -8.16 9.29
N SER A 41 12.41 -7.98 10.52
CA SER A 41 13.12 -8.37 11.73
C SER A 41 13.40 -9.88 11.77
N LYS A 42 12.40 -10.72 11.48
CA LYS A 42 12.55 -12.18 11.46
C LYS A 42 13.54 -12.64 10.40
N PHE A 43 13.43 -12.14 9.18
CA PHE A 43 14.33 -12.53 8.10
C PHE A 43 15.76 -12.01 8.30
N THR A 44 15.91 -10.81 8.88
CA THR A 44 17.24 -10.29 9.23
C THR A 44 17.92 -11.18 10.28
N ALA A 45 17.16 -11.66 11.25
CA ALA A 45 17.69 -12.59 12.25
C ALA A 45 18.10 -13.95 11.65
N GLN A 46 17.42 -14.40 10.58
CA GLN A 46 17.70 -15.69 9.94
C GLN A 46 18.79 -15.62 8.88
N PHE A 47 18.80 -14.57 8.06
CA PHE A 47 19.64 -14.48 6.87
C PHE A 47 20.76 -13.44 6.97
N GLY A 48 20.74 -12.60 8.01
CA GLY A 48 21.79 -11.60 8.25
C GLY A 48 22.04 -10.70 7.02
N ALA A 49 23.31 -10.54 6.68
CA ALA A 49 23.74 -9.65 5.59
C ALA A 49 23.24 -10.10 4.19
N ALA A 50 22.96 -11.38 3.98
CA ALA A 50 22.45 -11.88 2.70
C ALA A 50 21.07 -11.28 2.37
N LEU A 51 20.26 -10.96 3.39
CA LEU A 51 18.96 -10.31 3.19
C LEU A 51 19.11 -8.93 2.55
N SER A 52 20.13 -8.17 2.91
CA SER A 52 20.37 -6.82 2.36
C SER A 52 20.56 -6.85 0.85
N LEU A 53 21.31 -7.82 0.34
CA LEU A 53 21.51 -8.00 -1.10
C LEU A 53 20.18 -8.34 -1.81
N ILE A 54 19.40 -9.24 -1.22
CA ILE A 54 18.09 -9.65 -1.76
C ILE A 54 17.15 -8.44 -1.81
N ILE A 55 17.11 -7.61 -0.76
CA ILE A 55 16.29 -6.41 -0.72
C ILE A 55 16.69 -5.43 -1.83
N VAL A 56 17.97 -5.16 -2.01
CA VAL A 56 18.46 -4.24 -3.07
C VAL A 56 18.06 -4.74 -4.44
N LEU A 57 18.26 -6.04 -4.72
CA LEU A 57 17.87 -6.64 -6.01
C LEU A 57 16.35 -6.59 -6.20
N ALA A 58 15.56 -6.89 -5.17
CA ALA A 58 14.11 -6.82 -5.23
C ALA A 58 13.62 -5.39 -5.52
N ILE A 59 14.21 -4.37 -4.91
CA ILE A 59 13.86 -2.96 -5.15
C ILE A 59 14.16 -2.57 -6.61
N ILE A 60 15.30 -2.95 -7.14
CA ILE A 60 15.66 -2.65 -8.54
C ILE A 60 14.67 -3.32 -9.51
N MET A 61 14.33 -4.58 -9.25
CA MET A 61 13.35 -5.30 -10.06
C MET A 61 11.97 -4.67 -9.96
N ASP A 62 11.54 -4.29 -8.76
CA ASP A 62 10.23 -3.66 -8.52
C ASP A 62 10.12 -2.31 -9.22
N ILE A 63 11.12 -1.43 -9.08
CA ILE A 63 11.17 -0.14 -9.77
C ILE A 63 11.06 -0.34 -11.29
N THR A 64 11.84 -1.27 -11.84
CA THR A 64 11.83 -1.55 -13.28
C THR A 64 10.46 -2.04 -13.74
N ALA A 65 9.86 -2.97 -13.02
CA ALA A 65 8.53 -3.51 -13.33
C ALA A 65 7.45 -2.41 -13.22
N GLN A 66 7.44 -1.65 -12.14
CA GLN A 66 6.47 -0.60 -11.89
C GLN A 66 6.54 0.52 -12.93
N MET A 67 7.73 0.98 -13.30
CA MET A 67 7.88 2.00 -14.34
C MET A 67 7.29 1.56 -15.67
N ASN A 68 7.49 0.30 -16.06
CA ASN A 68 6.91 -0.24 -17.28
C ASN A 68 5.38 -0.35 -17.19
N ILE A 69 4.85 -0.91 -16.11
CA ILE A 69 3.41 -1.07 -15.91
C ILE A 69 2.70 0.28 -15.89
N TRP A 70 3.22 1.24 -15.12
CA TRP A 70 2.61 2.58 -15.03
C TRP A 70 2.68 3.34 -16.35
N SER A 71 3.78 3.18 -17.13
CA SER A 71 3.88 3.77 -18.46
C SER A 71 2.80 3.23 -19.38
N VAL A 72 2.60 1.92 -19.42
CA VAL A 72 1.56 1.28 -20.26
C VAL A 72 0.15 1.71 -19.82
N VAL A 73 -0.13 1.70 -18.52
CA VAL A 73 -1.44 2.10 -17.98
C VAL A 73 -1.72 3.57 -18.26
N SER A 74 -0.74 4.47 -18.08
CA SER A 74 -0.88 5.91 -18.37
C SER A 74 -1.17 6.19 -19.82
N VAL A 75 -0.45 5.55 -20.74
CA VAL A 75 -0.62 5.77 -22.18
C VAL A 75 -1.90 5.14 -22.69
N SER A 76 -2.26 3.96 -22.18
CA SER A 76 -3.48 3.26 -22.62
C SER A 76 -4.76 3.91 -22.10
N GLY A 77 -4.72 4.65 -20.98
CA GLY A 77 -5.89 5.19 -20.30
C GLY A 77 -6.87 4.13 -19.78
N MET A 78 -6.43 2.85 -19.76
CA MET A 78 -7.24 1.69 -19.38
C MET A 78 -6.76 1.09 -18.06
N ARG A 79 -7.61 0.30 -17.42
CA ARG A 79 -7.21 -0.46 -16.24
C ARG A 79 -6.21 -1.55 -16.63
N ALA A 80 -5.26 -1.88 -15.74
CA ALA A 80 -4.26 -2.92 -16.00
C ALA A 80 -4.89 -4.27 -16.40
N GLN A 81 -6.02 -4.64 -15.80
CA GLN A 81 -6.76 -5.86 -16.13
C GLN A 81 -7.33 -5.84 -17.57
N ASP A 82 -7.80 -4.66 -18.01
CA ASP A 82 -8.36 -4.51 -19.36
C ASP A 82 -7.25 -4.56 -20.41
N VAL A 83 -6.08 -3.98 -20.11
CA VAL A 83 -4.88 -4.10 -20.95
C VAL A 83 -4.44 -5.55 -21.07
N ALA A 84 -4.42 -6.28 -19.96
CA ALA A 84 -4.08 -7.69 -19.92
C ALA A 84 -5.09 -8.55 -20.73
N ASN A 85 -6.38 -8.25 -20.65
CA ASN A 85 -7.42 -8.93 -21.44
C ASN A 85 -7.30 -8.68 -22.95
N LYS A 86 -6.74 -7.55 -23.37
CA LYS A 86 -6.45 -7.29 -24.78
C LYS A 86 -5.30 -8.13 -25.32
N LEU A 87 -4.32 -8.43 -24.45
CA LEU A 87 -3.20 -9.30 -24.81
C LEU A 87 -3.64 -10.78 -24.91
N LEU A 88 -4.33 -11.25 -23.86
CA LEU A 88 -4.88 -12.60 -23.78
C LEU A 88 -6.26 -12.54 -23.12
N PRO A 89 -7.32 -12.98 -23.80
CA PRO A 89 -8.65 -13.05 -23.19
C PRO A 89 -8.64 -13.91 -21.94
N GLY A 90 -9.15 -13.38 -20.83
CA GLY A 90 -9.16 -14.03 -19.52
C GLY A 90 -8.00 -13.71 -18.59
N LEU A 91 -6.88 -13.18 -19.11
CA LEU A 91 -5.71 -12.84 -18.28
C LEU A 91 -6.03 -11.76 -17.24
N GLY A 92 -6.88 -10.79 -17.57
CA GLY A 92 -7.33 -9.76 -16.63
C GLY A 92 -8.10 -10.32 -15.43
N VAL A 93 -8.86 -11.40 -15.62
CA VAL A 93 -9.56 -12.10 -14.52
C VAL A 93 -8.56 -12.78 -13.60
N VAL A 94 -7.57 -13.45 -14.16
CA VAL A 94 -6.48 -14.10 -13.39
C VAL A 94 -5.75 -13.05 -12.55
N ILE A 95 -5.38 -11.92 -13.15
CA ILE A 95 -4.71 -10.82 -12.43
C ILE A 95 -5.61 -10.26 -11.31
N ALA A 96 -6.91 -10.07 -11.57
CA ALA A 96 -7.85 -9.59 -10.57
C ALA A 96 -7.94 -10.53 -9.36
N ILE A 97 -8.00 -11.84 -9.60
CA ILE A 97 -8.03 -12.87 -8.55
C ILE A 97 -6.72 -12.83 -7.75
N LEU A 98 -5.56 -12.79 -8.41
CA LEU A 98 -4.25 -12.72 -7.74
C LEU A 98 -4.12 -11.47 -6.88
N VAL A 99 -4.56 -10.31 -7.39
CA VAL A 99 -4.55 -9.05 -6.62
C VAL A 99 -5.49 -9.13 -5.42
N ALA A 100 -6.67 -9.74 -5.58
CA ALA A 100 -7.61 -9.91 -4.47
C ALA A 100 -7.05 -10.83 -3.38
N ILE A 101 -6.45 -11.96 -3.74
CA ILE A 101 -5.79 -12.89 -2.80
C ILE A 101 -4.61 -12.19 -2.12
N GLY A 102 -3.76 -11.51 -2.89
CA GLY A 102 -2.62 -10.75 -2.34
C GLY A 102 -3.05 -9.67 -1.36
N GLY A 103 -4.10 -8.91 -1.70
CA GLY A 103 -4.67 -7.89 -0.81
C GLY A 103 -5.23 -8.50 0.48
N LEU A 104 -5.87 -9.66 0.40
CA LEU A 104 -6.39 -10.36 1.57
C LEU A 104 -5.24 -10.83 2.47
N ALA A 105 -4.22 -11.46 1.91
CA ALA A 105 -3.02 -11.89 2.65
C ALA A 105 -2.31 -10.71 3.32
N PHE A 106 -2.17 -9.58 2.62
CA PHE A 106 -1.60 -8.36 3.16
C PHE A 106 -2.39 -7.83 4.37
N ASN A 107 -3.72 -7.80 4.28
CA ASN A 107 -4.57 -7.36 5.38
C ASN A 107 -4.47 -8.29 6.60
N VAL A 108 -4.40 -9.60 6.40
CA VAL A 108 -4.16 -10.56 7.49
C VAL A 108 -2.82 -10.27 8.18
N GLY A 109 -1.77 -10.01 7.39
CA GLY A 109 -0.46 -9.61 7.92
C GLY A 109 -0.51 -8.33 8.76
N ASN A 110 -1.26 -7.33 8.30
CA ASN A 110 -1.42 -6.07 9.04
C ASN A 110 -2.16 -6.26 10.38
N VAL A 111 -3.24 -7.04 10.40
CA VAL A 111 -3.96 -7.37 11.64
C VAL A 111 -3.04 -8.12 12.61
N GLY A 112 -2.26 -9.07 12.12
CA GLY A 112 -1.26 -9.79 12.92
C GLY A 112 -0.19 -8.87 13.49
N GLY A 113 0.31 -7.92 12.69
CA GLY A 113 1.28 -6.92 13.14
C GLY A 113 0.75 -5.99 14.24
N VAL A 114 -0.51 -5.54 14.12
CA VAL A 114 -1.17 -4.75 15.19
C VAL A 114 -1.35 -5.58 16.46
N ALA A 115 -1.69 -6.85 16.33
CA ALA A 115 -1.81 -7.77 17.46
C ALA A 115 -0.48 -7.94 18.23
N LEU A 116 0.63 -8.06 17.50
CA LEU A 116 1.98 -8.09 18.09
C LEU A 116 2.33 -6.76 18.76
N GLY A 117 1.93 -5.62 18.18
CA GLY A 117 2.07 -4.32 18.81
C GLY A 117 1.31 -4.23 20.14
N PHE A 118 0.06 -4.68 20.19
CA PHE A 118 -0.71 -4.75 21.44
C PHE A 118 -0.10 -5.70 22.48
N ASN A 119 0.47 -6.81 22.03
CA ASN A 119 1.20 -7.71 22.93
C ASN A 119 2.43 -7.01 23.52
N ALA A 120 3.23 -6.34 22.70
CA ALA A 120 4.44 -5.66 23.14
C ALA A 120 4.16 -4.48 24.09
N MET A 121 3.07 -3.71 23.83
CA MET A 121 2.75 -2.52 24.62
C MET A 121 1.94 -2.83 25.89
N PHE A 122 1.02 -3.77 25.83
CA PHE A 122 0.02 -4.01 26.87
C PHE A 122 0.07 -5.44 27.43
N GLY A 123 0.94 -6.31 26.92
CA GLY A 123 1.00 -7.72 27.31
C GLY A 123 -0.24 -8.53 26.91
N LEU A 124 -1.07 -8.02 25.98
CA LEU A 124 -2.27 -8.69 25.52
C LEU A 124 -1.94 -9.94 24.73
N ASN A 125 -2.72 -10.99 24.92
CA ASN A 125 -2.59 -12.20 24.09
C ASN A 125 -2.80 -11.85 22.61
N GLU A 126 -1.92 -12.35 21.72
CA GLU A 126 -1.94 -12.04 20.29
C GLU A 126 -3.30 -12.32 19.63
N LYS A 127 -4.00 -13.40 20.03
CA LYS A 127 -5.33 -13.74 19.51
C LYS A 127 -6.37 -12.68 19.87
N ILE A 128 -6.32 -12.19 21.11
CA ILE A 128 -7.23 -11.12 21.57
C ILE A 128 -6.87 -9.82 20.85
N GLY A 129 -5.58 -9.51 20.75
CA GLY A 129 -5.08 -8.35 20.02
C GLY A 129 -5.54 -8.34 18.56
N ALA A 130 -5.50 -9.49 17.87
CA ALA A 130 -5.97 -9.62 16.49
C ALA A 130 -7.48 -9.37 16.35
N VAL A 131 -8.30 -9.89 17.27
CA VAL A 131 -9.75 -9.65 17.28
C VAL A 131 -10.04 -8.18 17.50
N VAL A 132 -9.39 -7.56 18.48
CA VAL A 132 -9.55 -6.11 18.76
C VAL A 132 -9.13 -5.27 17.56
N ALA A 133 -7.99 -5.58 16.93
CA ALA A 133 -7.51 -4.89 15.74
C ALA A 133 -8.50 -5.02 14.57
N GLY A 134 -9.04 -6.21 14.34
CA GLY A 134 -10.04 -6.46 13.30
C GLY A 134 -11.33 -5.68 13.54
N CYS A 135 -11.85 -5.70 14.77
CA CYS A 135 -13.04 -4.94 15.16
C CYS A 135 -12.84 -3.43 14.98
N LEU A 136 -11.71 -2.89 15.45
CA LEU A 136 -11.35 -1.48 15.26
C LEU A 136 -11.28 -1.11 13.77
N GLY A 137 -10.64 -1.96 12.97
CA GLY A 137 -10.57 -1.77 11.51
C GLY A 137 -11.96 -1.69 10.88
N ILE A 138 -12.87 -2.60 11.22
CA ILE A 138 -14.24 -2.59 10.71
C ILE A 138 -14.99 -1.33 11.15
N ILE A 139 -14.90 -0.94 12.41
CA ILE A 139 -15.56 0.27 12.95
C ILE A 139 -15.08 1.52 12.20
N ILE A 140 -13.77 1.63 11.98
CA ILE A 140 -13.17 2.75 11.25
C ILE A 140 -13.66 2.75 9.80
N PHE A 141 -13.74 1.58 9.16
CA PHE A 141 -14.11 1.47 7.74
C PHE A 141 -15.59 1.80 7.48
N VAL A 142 -16.47 1.45 8.43
CA VAL A 142 -17.91 1.73 8.34
C VAL A 142 -18.23 3.21 8.57
N ASN A 143 -17.38 3.93 9.30
CA ASN A 143 -17.60 5.34 9.60
C ASN A 143 -17.15 6.24 8.44
N LYS A 144 -18.12 6.88 7.75
CA LYS A 144 -17.86 7.74 6.58
C LYS A 144 -16.91 8.93 6.86
N ASN A 145 -16.87 9.40 8.10
CA ASN A 145 -16.00 10.53 8.52
C ASN A 145 -14.59 10.08 8.92
N ALA A 146 -14.37 8.79 9.11
CA ALA A 146 -13.09 8.25 9.54
C ALA A 146 -11.98 8.44 8.48
N LYS A 147 -12.32 8.51 7.20
CA LYS A 147 -11.33 8.66 6.12
C LYS A 147 -10.44 9.90 6.32
N THR A 148 -11.03 11.05 6.62
CA THR A 148 -10.28 12.30 6.83
C THR A 148 -9.40 12.24 8.09
N ILE A 149 -9.87 11.55 9.14
CA ILE A 149 -9.10 11.36 10.37
C ILE A 149 -7.96 10.38 10.10
N MET A 150 -8.23 9.29 9.40
CA MET A 150 -7.23 8.30 9.01
C MET A 150 -6.11 8.92 8.16
N ASP A 151 -6.45 9.76 7.17
CA ASP A 151 -5.46 10.42 6.32
C ASP A 151 -4.52 11.32 7.15
N LYS A 152 -5.05 12.05 8.13
CA LYS A 152 -4.25 12.87 9.05
C LYS A 152 -3.37 12.02 9.97
N VAL A 153 -3.93 10.99 10.57
CA VAL A 153 -3.18 10.08 11.47
C VAL A 153 -2.11 9.34 10.69
N ALA A 154 -2.43 8.82 9.50
CA ALA A 154 -1.46 8.16 8.62
C ALA A 154 -0.31 9.10 8.24
N THR A 155 -0.60 10.36 7.92
CA THR A 155 0.43 11.36 7.57
C THR A 155 1.37 11.64 8.76
N VAL A 156 0.83 11.79 9.97
CA VAL A 156 1.64 12.00 11.17
C VAL A 156 2.48 10.77 11.49
N LEU A 157 1.90 9.57 11.44
CA LEU A 157 2.63 8.32 11.65
C LEU A 157 3.72 8.11 10.61
N ALA A 158 3.45 8.46 9.35
CA ALA A 158 4.45 8.42 8.29
C ALA A 158 5.66 9.29 8.61
N ALA A 159 5.42 10.53 9.04
CA ALA A 159 6.48 11.45 9.42
C ALA A 159 7.29 10.89 10.61
N VAL A 160 6.63 10.34 11.61
CA VAL A 160 7.30 9.72 12.78
C VAL A 160 8.15 8.52 12.36
N ILE A 161 7.62 7.60 11.53
CA ILE A 161 8.36 6.43 11.05
C ILE A 161 9.59 6.85 10.25
N LEU A 162 9.45 7.85 9.35
CA LEU A 162 10.59 8.33 8.55
C LEU A 162 11.67 9.04 9.36
N LEU A 163 11.33 9.56 10.55
CA LEU A 163 12.30 10.18 11.46
C LEU A 163 12.98 9.13 12.36
N THR A 164 12.43 7.93 12.49
CA THR A 164 12.94 6.86 13.37
C THR A 164 13.71 5.77 12.61
N VAL A 165 13.63 5.75 11.30
CA VAL A 165 14.36 4.85 10.39
C VAL A 165 15.53 5.57 9.73
#